data_9ba0cb3012328033f95cac0afba12e89
#
_entry.id   9ba0cb3012328033f95cac0afba12e89
#
_cell.length_a   1.000
_cell.length_b   1.000
_cell.length_c   1.000
_cell.angle_alpha   90.00
_cell.angle_beta   90.00
_cell.angle_gamma   90.00
#
_symmetry.space_group_name_H-M   'P 1'
#
loop_
_entity.id
_entity.type
_entity.pdbx_description
1 polymer ?
#
loop_
_entity_poly.entity_id
_entity_poly.type
_entity_poly.pdbx_seq_one_letter_code
_entity_poly.pdbx_strand_id
1 'polypeptide(L)'
;MKSSIVLLLLVMVLSVQHTSATEFEKDVFQTSQGELTITFIGHGTLMMEYQGKVIHIDPVSWYADYATMPKADLILITHEHGDHLDSKAIDAVKKDNTSIVLTSICNKKYAGTDVMKNGDTKMFDGIEVTAVPAYNIKHMRAEGQPFHPKGDGNGYVIRFGDKKVYVAGDTENIPEMANLKDIDIAFLPMNLPYTMTPEMCADAALSFHPKILYPYHFGETNTGELADLLKDQQAIEVRLRKLN
;
A
#
# COMPACT_ATOMS: atom_id res chain seq x y z
N MET A 1 45.01 -2.27 66.48
CA MET A 1 44.89 -1.76 65.13
C MET A 1 43.84 -2.62 64.37
N LYS A 2 42.62 -2.12 64.16
CA LYS A 2 41.59 -2.85 63.49
C LYS A 2 41.44 -2.22 62.08
N SER A 3 41.81 -2.97 61.01
CA SER A 3 41.64 -2.55 59.60
C SER A 3 40.23 -2.84 59.17
N SER A 4 39.51 -1.79 58.85
CA SER A 4 38.15 -1.88 58.21
C SER A 4 38.35 -1.95 56.70
N ILE A 5 37.92 -3.06 56.08
CA ILE A 5 37.84 -3.22 54.62
C ILE A 5 36.52 -2.66 54.19
N VAL A 6 36.55 -1.57 53.40
CA VAL A 6 35.35 -1.01 52.74
C VAL A 6 35.19 -1.72 51.40
N LEU A 7 34.14 -2.52 51.27
CA LEU A 7 33.77 -3.19 50.05
C LEU A 7 32.95 -2.22 49.17
N LEU A 8 33.52 -1.74 48.05
CA LEU A 8 32.86 -0.88 47.12
C LEU A 8 32.01 -1.74 46.15
N LEU A 9 30.70 -1.75 46.28
CA LEU A 9 29.81 -2.40 45.33
C LEU A 9 29.65 -1.49 44.11
N LEU A 10 30.18 -1.94 42.95
CA LEU A 10 30.03 -1.31 41.65
C LEU A 10 28.66 -1.76 41.08
N VAL A 11 27.65 -0.89 41.14
CA VAL A 11 26.33 -1.15 40.48
C VAL A 11 26.48 -0.80 39.01
N MET A 12 26.55 -1.84 38.16
CA MET A 12 26.45 -1.68 36.70
C MET A 12 24.98 -1.39 36.33
N VAL A 13 24.68 -0.15 36.00
CA VAL A 13 23.37 0.21 35.37
C VAL A 13 23.44 -0.15 33.90
N LEU A 14 22.83 -1.29 33.52
CA LEU A 14 22.59 -1.60 32.11
C LEU A 14 21.50 -0.66 31.60
N SER A 15 21.88 0.33 30.80
CA SER A 15 20.92 1.11 30.01
C SER A 15 20.42 0.26 28.88
N VAL A 16 19.18 -0.23 29.00
CA VAL A 16 18.44 -0.81 27.88
C VAL A 16 18.09 0.33 26.92
N GLN A 17 18.82 0.43 25.84
CA GLN A 17 18.41 1.31 24.72
C GLN A 17 17.17 0.70 24.09
N HIS A 18 16.00 1.27 24.35
CA HIS A 18 14.82 1.02 23.58
C HIS A 18 15.03 1.67 22.21
N THR A 19 15.34 0.89 21.21
CA THR A 19 15.16 1.30 19.82
C THR A 19 13.65 1.45 19.62
N SER A 20 13.19 2.70 19.55
CA SER A 20 11.81 3.00 19.18
C SER A 20 11.59 2.41 17.78
N ALA A 21 10.81 1.35 17.66
CA ALA A 21 10.33 0.90 16.37
C ALA A 21 9.55 2.07 15.75
N THR A 22 9.74 2.33 14.47
CA THR A 22 8.97 3.35 13.75
C THR A 22 7.49 2.99 13.88
N GLU A 23 6.73 3.82 14.59
CA GLU A 23 5.29 3.62 14.75
C GLU A 23 4.60 4.19 13.51
N PHE A 24 4.06 3.32 12.66
CA PHE A 24 3.30 3.71 11.48
C PHE A 24 1.89 4.16 11.85
N GLU A 25 1.36 5.15 11.15
CA GLU A 25 -0.05 5.51 11.27
C GLU A 25 -0.94 4.35 10.85
N LYS A 26 -2.11 4.23 11.51
CA LYS A 26 -3.09 3.17 11.25
C LYS A 26 -4.50 3.72 11.28
N ASP A 27 -5.35 3.19 10.42
CA ASP A 27 -6.80 3.37 10.51
C ASP A 27 -7.50 2.03 10.68
N VAL A 28 -8.56 2.02 11.48
CA VAL A 28 -9.36 0.83 11.75
C VAL A 28 -10.77 1.04 11.23
N PHE A 29 -11.28 0.06 10.47
CA PHE A 29 -12.60 0.08 9.86
C PHE A 29 -13.41 -1.12 10.32
N GLN A 30 -14.66 -0.88 10.70
CA GLN A 30 -15.61 -1.95 10.98
C GLN A 30 -16.15 -2.51 9.68
N THR A 31 -16.10 -3.83 9.53
CA THR A 31 -16.74 -4.56 8.45
C THR A 31 -17.81 -5.50 9.00
N SER A 32 -18.63 -6.08 8.14
CA SER A 32 -19.64 -7.06 8.52
C SER A 32 -19.08 -8.35 9.15
N GLN A 33 -17.75 -8.57 9.05
CA GLN A 33 -17.10 -9.81 9.50
C GLN A 33 -15.89 -9.57 10.41
N GLY A 34 -15.76 -8.37 11.00
CA GLY A 34 -14.69 -8.00 11.91
C GLY A 34 -13.95 -6.74 11.48
N GLU A 35 -12.92 -6.39 12.21
CA GLU A 35 -12.15 -5.18 11.98
C GLU A 35 -11.14 -5.37 10.83
N LEU A 36 -11.02 -4.35 9.98
CA LEU A 36 -9.96 -4.17 9.01
C LEU A 36 -9.03 -3.07 9.54
N THR A 37 -7.78 -3.38 9.79
CA THR A 37 -6.74 -2.39 10.13
C THR A 37 -5.89 -2.15 8.90
N ILE A 38 -5.70 -0.87 8.53
CA ILE A 38 -4.81 -0.45 7.45
C ILE A 38 -3.65 0.32 8.04
N THR A 39 -2.42 -0.13 7.81
CA THR A 39 -1.17 0.50 8.25
C THR A 39 -0.52 1.20 7.06
N PHE A 40 -0.19 2.48 7.23
CA PHE A 40 0.45 3.33 6.22
C PHE A 40 1.97 3.26 6.41
N ILE A 41 2.66 2.49 5.55
CA ILE A 41 4.10 2.22 5.74
C ILE A 41 4.95 3.30 5.08
N GLY A 42 4.67 3.62 3.82
CA GLY A 42 5.38 4.67 3.11
C GLY A 42 5.18 4.57 1.60
N HIS A 43 5.16 5.68 0.90
CA HIS A 43 5.03 5.79 -0.54
C HIS A 43 3.81 5.03 -1.08
N GLY A 44 4.03 3.94 -1.85
CA GLY A 44 2.99 3.03 -2.35
C GLY A 44 2.70 1.82 -1.45
N THR A 45 3.42 1.70 -0.33
CA THR A 45 3.45 0.51 0.51
C THR A 45 2.43 0.56 1.64
N LEU A 46 1.59 -0.48 1.73
CA LEU A 46 0.57 -0.63 2.77
C LEU A 46 0.63 -2.03 3.39
N MET A 47 0.18 -2.13 4.64
CA MET A 47 -0.14 -3.42 5.27
C MET A 47 -1.59 -3.40 5.77
N MET A 48 -2.30 -4.50 5.57
CA MET A 48 -3.69 -4.67 6.03
C MET A 48 -3.78 -5.90 6.91
N GLU A 49 -4.53 -5.79 8.00
CA GLU A 49 -4.79 -6.90 8.92
C GLU A 49 -6.30 -7.12 8.99
N TYR A 50 -6.74 -8.36 8.74
CA TYR A 50 -8.14 -8.72 8.69
C TYR A 50 -8.35 -10.18 9.08
N GLN A 51 -9.20 -10.46 10.09
CA GLN A 51 -9.50 -11.82 10.57
C GLN A 51 -8.24 -12.67 10.85
N GLY A 52 -7.22 -12.06 11.44
CA GLY A 52 -5.93 -12.72 11.73
C GLY A 52 -5.05 -12.98 10.50
N LYS A 53 -5.43 -12.48 9.32
CA LYS A 53 -4.63 -12.50 8.09
C LYS A 53 -3.87 -11.19 7.93
N VAL A 54 -2.66 -11.28 7.41
CA VAL A 54 -1.79 -10.14 7.08
C VAL A 54 -1.60 -10.06 5.58
N ILE A 55 -1.93 -8.91 5.02
CA ILE A 55 -1.81 -8.60 3.60
C ILE A 55 -0.79 -7.47 3.43
N HIS A 56 0.25 -7.67 2.64
CA HIS A 56 1.18 -6.62 2.26
C HIS A 56 0.92 -6.20 0.81
N ILE A 57 0.87 -4.89 0.59
CA ILE A 57 0.78 -4.29 -0.74
C ILE A 57 2.12 -3.63 -1.04
N ASP A 58 2.76 -4.02 -2.14
CA ASP A 58 4.02 -3.47 -2.61
C ASP A 58 5.06 -3.31 -1.48
N PRO A 59 5.46 -4.39 -0.77
CA PRO A 59 6.40 -4.29 0.34
C PRO A 59 7.79 -3.91 -0.18
N VAL A 60 8.34 -2.78 0.33
CA VAL A 60 9.63 -2.22 -0.08
C VAL A 60 10.49 -1.88 1.13
N SER A 61 11.70 -2.44 1.19
CA SER A 61 12.63 -2.32 2.33
C SER A 61 13.20 -0.91 2.54
N TRP A 62 12.90 0.05 1.65
CA TRP A 62 13.27 1.45 1.83
C TRP A 62 12.43 2.14 2.92
N TYR A 63 11.21 1.65 3.15
CA TYR A 63 10.22 2.31 4.03
C TYR A 63 10.07 1.64 5.39
N ALA A 64 10.50 0.35 5.52
CA ALA A 64 10.39 -0.39 6.76
C ALA A 64 11.46 -1.48 6.89
N ASP A 65 11.80 -1.86 8.12
CA ASP A 65 12.54 -3.09 8.40
C ASP A 65 11.59 -4.29 8.38
N TYR A 66 11.46 -4.92 7.22
CA TYR A 66 10.58 -6.06 7.00
C TYR A 66 10.95 -7.32 7.79
N ALA A 67 12.16 -7.38 8.38
CA ALA A 67 12.51 -8.46 9.29
C ALA A 67 11.71 -8.40 10.60
N THR A 68 11.21 -7.22 10.97
CA THR A 68 10.42 -7.00 12.19
C THR A 68 8.91 -6.94 11.92
N MET A 69 8.49 -6.92 10.65
CA MET A 69 7.08 -6.83 10.27
C MET A 69 6.35 -8.19 10.39
N PRO A 70 5.03 -8.18 10.60
CA PRO A 70 4.22 -9.39 10.58
C PRO A 70 4.38 -10.17 9.28
N LYS A 71 4.43 -11.52 9.39
CA LYS A 71 4.52 -12.40 8.22
C LYS A 71 3.23 -12.38 7.41
N ALA A 72 3.36 -12.35 6.09
CA ALA A 72 2.25 -12.25 5.16
C ALA A 72 1.48 -13.56 4.96
N ASP A 73 0.15 -13.48 4.91
CA ASP A 73 -0.71 -14.50 4.29
C ASP A 73 -0.87 -14.23 2.79
N LEU A 74 -0.94 -12.94 2.41
CA LEU A 74 -1.08 -12.49 1.02
C LEU A 74 -0.13 -11.32 0.76
N ILE A 75 0.54 -11.35 -0.38
CA ILE A 75 1.33 -10.22 -0.91
C ILE A 75 0.77 -9.88 -2.28
N LEU A 76 0.41 -8.61 -2.49
CA LEU A 76 -0.04 -8.08 -3.77
C LEU A 76 0.99 -7.12 -4.33
N ILE A 77 1.49 -7.38 -5.53
CA ILE A 77 2.45 -6.51 -6.24
C ILE A 77 1.74 -5.88 -7.44
N THR A 78 1.71 -4.56 -7.48
CA THR A 78 1.01 -3.80 -8.52
C THR A 78 1.76 -3.80 -9.84
N HIS A 79 3.07 -3.56 -9.84
CA HIS A 79 3.92 -3.52 -11.03
C HIS A 79 5.40 -3.73 -10.71
N GLU A 80 6.26 -3.70 -11.74
CA GLU A 80 7.64 -4.18 -11.67
C GLU A 80 8.70 -3.12 -11.30
N HIS A 81 8.34 -1.88 -10.98
CA HIS A 81 9.30 -0.87 -10.56
C HIS A 81 9.87 -1.16 -9.17
N GLY A 82 11.09 -0.69 -8.91
CA GLY A 82 11.84 -1.05 -7.69
C GLY A 82 11.27 -0.48 -6.40
N ASP A 83 10.43 0.53 -6.49
CA ASP A 83 9.66 1.13 -5.39
C ASP A 83 8.32 0.43 -5.11
N HIS A 84 8.04 -0.70 -5.84
CA HIS A 84 6.87 -1.57 -5.64
C HIS A 84 7.24 -3.05 -5.57
N LEU A 85 8.24 -3.50 -6.33
CA LEU A 85 8.72 -4.90 -6.35
C LEU A 85 10.11 -5.00 -5.71
N ASP A 86 10.17 -5.31 -4.43
CA ASP A 86 11.41 -5.55 -3.70
C ASP A 86 11.45 -7.00 -3.19
N SER A 87 12.29 -7.82 -3.82
CA SER A 87 12.47 -9.22 -3.44
C SER A 87 12.96 -9.39 -2.01
N LYS A 88 13.78 -8.47 -1.49
CA LYS A 88 14.29 -8.52 -0.11
C LYS A 88 13.17 -8.34 0.90
N ALA A 89 12.24 -7.39 0.67
CA ALA A 89 11.10 -7.18 1.54
C ALA A 89 10.12 -8.36 1.45
N ILE A 90 9.83 -8.85 0.23
CA ILE A 90 8.97 -10.03 0.02
C ILE A 90 9.54 -11.25 0.75
N ASP A 91 10.83 -11.55 0.57
CA ASP A 91 11.49 -12.70 1.21
C ASP A 91 11.50 -12.58 2.74
N ALA A 92 11.57 -11.36 3.27
CA ALA A 92 11.55 -11.12 4.71
C ALA A 92 10.19 -11.39 5.35
N VAL A 93 9.07 -11.14 4.64
CA VAL A 93 7.72 -11.33 5.23
C VAL A 93 7.01 -12.58 4.77
N LYS A 94 7.43 -13.25 3.68
CA LYS A 94 6.79 -14.49 3.24
C LYS A 94 7.00 -15.62 4.24
N LYS A 95 6.09 -16.58 4.23
CA LYS A 95 6.12 -17.90 4.86
C LYS A 95 5.73 -18.96 3.83
N ASP A 96 5.84 -20.24 4.14
CA ASP A 96 5.66 -21.33 3.18
C ASP A 96 4.30 -21.31 2.44
N ASN A 97 3.25 -20.83 3.11
CA ASN A 97 1.89 -20.77 2.56
C ASN A 97 1.45 -19.35 2.16
N THR A 98 2.36 -18.40 2.01
CA THR A 98 2.03 -17.04 1.54
C THR A 98 1.63 -17.10 0.06
N SER A 99 0.45 -16.57 -0.26
CA SER A 99 0.08 -16.28 -1.65
C SER A 99 0.79 -14.99 -2.11
N ILE A 100 1.56 -15.08 -3.20
CA ILE A 100 2.27 -13.94 -3.79
C ILE A 100 1.69 -13.68 -5.17
N VAL A 101 0.87 -12.64 -5.25
CA VAL A 101 0.13 -12.25 -6.46
C VAL A 101 0.85 -11.10 -7.15
N LEU A 102 1.07 -11.22 -8.45
CA LEU A 102 1.78 -10.23 -9.22
C LEU A 102 1.39 -10.28 -10.70
N THR A 103 1.89 -9.33 -11.49
CA THR A 103 1.67 -9.29 -12.94
C THR A 103 2.61 -10.25 -13.68
N SER A 104 2.33 -10.52 -14.94
CA SER A 104 3.21 -11.35 -15.79
C SER A 104 4.61 -10.74 -15.97
N ILE A 105 4.73 -9.41 -15.92
CA ILE A 105 6.02 -8.71 -16.01
C ILE A 105 6.79 -8.88 -14.70
N CYS A 106 6.13 -8.67 -13.55
CA CYS A 106 6.74 -8.91 -12.24
C CYS A 106 7.24 -10.35 -12.10
N ASN A 107 6.46 -11.34 -12.60
CA ASN A 107 6.81 -12.76 -12.50
C ASN A 107 8.11 -13.14 -13.24
N LYS A 108 8.55 -12.32 -14.19
CA LYS A 108 9.86 -12.48 -14.84
C LYS A 108 11.01 -12.06 -13.93
N LYS A 109 10.75 -11.17 -12.95
CA LYS A 109 11.76 -10.65 -12.01
C LYS A 109 11.74 -11.38 -10.67
N TYR A 110 10.55 -11.79 -10.22
CA TYR A 110 10.34 -12.52 -8.98
C TYR A 110 9.21 -13.55 -9.17
N ALA A 111 9.49 -14.82 -8.89
CA ALA A 111 8.50 -15.89 -9.04
C ALA A 111 7.43 -15.81 -7.95
N GLY A 112 6.20 -15.42 -8.33
CA GLY A 112 5.03 -15.45 -7.46
C GLY A 112 4.35 -16.81 -7.46
N THR A 113 3.35 -16.97 -6.58
CA THR A 113 2.48 -18.16 -6.56
C THR A 113 1.35 -18.00 -7.57
N ASP A 114 0.91 -16.76 -7.83
CA ASP A 114 -0.21 -16.44 -8.68
C ASP A 114 0.08 -15.24 -9.59
N VAL A 115 -0.19 -15.40 -10.88
CA VAL A 115 -0.17 -14.32 -11.84
C VAL A 115 -1.60 -13.89 -12.11
N MET A 116 -1.87 -12.59 -11.95
CA MET A 116 -3.16 -11.96 -12.31
C MET A 116 -2.96 -10.91 -13.40
N LYS A 117 -3.90 -10.84 -14.31
CA LYS A 117 -4.01 -9.78 -15.33
C LYS A 117 -5.28 -8.95 -15.10
N ASN A 118 -5.34 -7.77 -15.69
CA ASN A 118 -6.51 -6.90 -15.58
C ASN A 118 -7.80 -7.67 -15.94
N GLY A 119 -8.80 -7.62 -15.04
CA GLY A 119 -10.08 -8.31 -15.13
C GLY A 119 -10.15 -9.65 -14.41
N ASP A 120 -9.04 -10.21 -13.97
CA ASP A 120 -9.04 -11.45 -13.17
C ASP A 120 -9.59 -11.18 -11.76
N THR A 121 -10.38 -12.14 -11.25
CA THR A 121 -10.83 -12.17 -9.84
C THR A 121 -10.48 -13.52 -9.24
N LYS A 122 -9.85 -13.53 -8.06
CA LYS A 122 -9.48 -14.74 -7.33
C LYS A 122 -9.79 -14.60 -5.84
N MET A 123 -9.95 -15.75 -5.18
CA MET A 123 -10.11 -15.86 -3.73
C MET A 123 -8.81 -16.33 -3.10
N PHE A 124 -8.35 -15.63 -2.06
CA PHE A 124 -7.19 -15.99 -1.24
C PHE A 124 -7.63 -16.08 0.21
N ASP A 125 -7.76 -17.29 0.73
CA ASP A 125 -8.17 -17.57 2.12
C ASP A 125 -9.41 -16.76 2.60
N GLY A 126 -10.42 -16.63 1.74
CA GLY A 126 -11.65 -15.90 2.03
C GLY A 126 -11.63 -14.42 1.68
N ILE A 127 -10.50 -13.90 1.18
CA ILE A 127 -10.34 -12.53 0.68
C ILE A 127 -10.45 -12.53 -0.84
N GLU A 128 -11.45 -11.84 -1.39
CA GLU A 128 -11.61 -11.66 -2.83
C GLU A 128 -10.73 -10.53 -3.33
N VAL A 129 -9.95 -10.79 -4.37
CA VAL A 129 -9.08 -9.82 -5.04
C VAL A 129 -9.40 -9.77 -6.51
N THR A 130 -9.72 -8.58 -7.01
CA THR A 130 -9.91 -8.30 -8.44
C THR A 130 -8.78 -7.41 -8.93
N ALA A 131 -8.05 -7.84 -9.96
CA ALA A 131 -7.07 -7.04 -10.64
C ALA A 131 -7.74 -6.10 -11.65
N VAL A 132 -7.45 -4.81 -11.57
CA VAL A 132 -8.00 -3.78 -12.46
C VAL A 132 -6.87 -3.06 -13.19
N PRO A 133 -7.14 -2.36 -14.33
CA PRO A 133 -6.09 -1.65 -15.07
C PRO A 133 -5.41 -0.56 -14.24
N ALA A 134 -4.09 -0.41 -14.43
CA ALA A 134 -3.28 0.68 -13.94
C ALA A 134 -2.26 1.05 -15.03
N TYR A 135 -2.33 2.29 -15.57
CA TYR A 135 -1.45 2.72 -16.67
C TYR A 135 -1.45 4.24 -16.89
N ASN A 136 -0.47 4.73 -17.67
CA ASN A 136 -0.41 6.11 -18.11
C ASN A 136 -1.04 6.32 -19.49
N ILE A 137 -1.71 7.47 -19.67
CA ILE A 137 -2.28 7.95 -20.94
C ILE A 137 -1.48 9.15 -21.45
N LYS A 138 -1.14 10.10 -20.56
CA LYS A 138 -0.53 11.40 -20.91
C LYS A 138 0.96 11.45 -20.59
N HIS A 139 1.36 10.98 -19.41
CA HIS A 139 2.74 11.09 -18.95
C HIS A 139 3.59 9.98 -19.53
N MET A 140 4.64 10.42 -20.25
CA MET A 140 5.50 9.55 -21.02
C MET A 140 6.96 9.70 -20.56
N ARG A 141 7.68 8.60 -20.53
CA ARG A 141 9.15 8.58 -20.33
C ARG A 141 9.88 9.12 -21.56
N ALA A 142 9.34 8.83 -22.74
CA ALA A 142 9.73 9.35 -24.05
C ALA A 142 8.51 9.26 -24.98
N GLU A 143 8.59 9.83 -26.17
CA GLU A 143 7.49 9.79 -27.15
C GLU A 143 7.04 8.34 -27.40
N GLY A 144 5.75 8.07 -27.18
CA GLY A 144 5.15 6.73 -27.32
C GLY A 144 5.58 5.71 -26.24
N GLN A 145 6.28 6.13 -25.19
CA GLN A 145 6.74 5.28 -24.11
C GLN A 145 6.17 5.74 -22.76
N PRO A 146 4.97 5.31 -22.37
CA PRO A 146 4.39 5.67 -21.09
C PRO A 146 5.26 5.16 -19.93
N PHE A 147 5.20 5.84 -18.77
CA PHE A 147 5.88 5.36 -17.57
C PHE A 147 5.36 3.99 -17.16
N HIS A 148 4.03 3.77 -17.26
CA HIS A 148 3.36 2.51 -16.97
C HIS A 148 2.50 2.13 -18.20
N PRO A 149 2.95 1.17 -19.03
CA PRO A 149 2.22 0.74 -20.22
C PRO A 149 0.91 0.04 -19.87
N LYS A 150 -0.13 0.22 -20.69
CA LYS A 150 -1.41 -0.46 -20.50
C LYS A 150 -1.27 -1.98 -20.55
N GLY A 151 -1.74 -2.67 -19.49
CA GLY A 151 -1.73 -4.12 -19.37
C GLY A 151 -0.52 -4.70 -18.63
N ASP A 152 0.49 -3.88 -18.29
CA ASP A 152 1.68 -4.32 -17.55
C ASP A 152 1.46 -4.26 -16.02
N GLY A 153 0.76 -3.23 -15.55
CA GLY A 153 0.41 -3.01 -14.13
C GLY A 153 -1.01 -3.43 -13.76
N ASN A 154 -1.20 -3.73 -12.48
CA ASN A 154 -2.49 -3.93 -11.84
C ASN A 154 -2.72 -2.90 -10.74
N GLY A 155 -3.92 -2.31 -10.68
CA GLY A 155 -4.53 -1.96 -9.42
C GLY A 155 -5.28 -3.16 -8.84
N TYR A 156 -5.66 -3.09 -7.57
CA TYR A 156 -6.41 -4.17 -6.91
C TYR A 156 -7.63 -3.64 -6.19
N VAL A 157 -8.79 -4.27 -6.41
CA VAL A 157 -9.97 -4.13 -5.56
C VAL A 157 -10.02 -5.34 -4.64
N ILE A 158 -9.91 -5.10 -3.33
CA ILE A 158 -9.82 -6.13 -2.30
C ILE A 158 -11.10 -6.04 -1.46
N ARG A 159 -11.77 -7.18 -1.25
CA ARG A 159 -13.01 -7.24 -0.49
C ARG A 159 -12.79 -7.81 0.92
N PHE A 160 -13.17 -7.03 1.92
CA PHE A 160 -13.15 -7.37 3.33
C PHE A 160 -14.57 -7.34 3.90
N GLY A 161 -15.24 -8.50 3.90
CA GLY A 161 -16.66 -8.57 4.27
C GLY A 161 -17.54 -7.72 3.33
N ASP A 162 -18.18 -6.68 3.88
CA ASP A 162 -18.99 -5.71 3.12
C ASP A 162 -18.19 -4.51 2.58
N LYS A 163 -16.90 -4.40 2.89
CA LYS A 163 -16.05 -3.28 2.45
C LYS A 163 -15.21 -3.65 1.24
N LYS A 164 -15.08 -2.70 0.31
CA LYS A 164 -14.17 -2.77 -0.84
C LYS A 164 -13.08 -1.72 -0.71
N VAL A 165 -11.83 -2.15 -0.76
CA VAL A 165 -10.64 -1.30 -0.76
C VAL A 165 -10.03 -1.34 -2.15
N TYR A 166 -9.88 -0.19 -2.79
CA TYR A 166 -9.19 -0.04 -4.07
C TYR A 166 -7.80 0.54 -3.85
N VAL A 167 -6.77 -0.19 -4.27
CA VAL A 167 -5.38 0.28 -4.36
C VAL A 167 -5.04 0.40 -5.83
N ALA A 168 -4.81 1.62 -6.29
CA ALA A 168 -4.73 1.90 -7.72
C ALA A 168 -3.45 1.41 -8.39
N GLY A 169 -2.34 1.24 -7.64
CA GLY A 169 -1.01 1.11 -8.24
C GLY A 169 -0.60 2.42 -8.91
N ASP A 170 0.42 2.38 -9.74
CA ASP A 170 0.84 3.55 -10.49
C ASP A 170 0.02 3.70 -11.76
N THR A 171 -0.77 4.75 -11.79
CA THR A 171 -1.74 5.02 -12.87
C THR A 171 -2.04 6.50 -12.98
N GLU A 172 -2.59 6.90 -14.13
CA GLU A 172 -3.34 8.15 -14.28
C GLU A 172 -4.83 7.92 -14.05
N ASN A 173 -5.65 9.00 -14.18
CA ASN A 173 -7.11 8.97 -14.16
C ASN A 173 -7.67 8.32 -15.45
N ILE A 174 -7.55 7.01 -15.52
CA ILE A 174 -7.96 6.21 -16.68
C ILE A 174 -9.49 6.04 -16.77
N PRO A 175 -10.07 5.91 -17.98
CA PRO A 175 -11.52 5.79 -18.15
C PRO A 175 -12.15 4.60 -17.44
N GLU A 176 -11.38 3.51 -17.26
CA GLU A 176 -11.85 2.28 -16.61
C GLU A 176 -12.19 2.50 -15.12
N MET A 177 -11.67 3.56 -14.48
CA MET A 177 -12.01 3.88 -13.07
C MET A 177 -13.52 4.17 -12.90
N ALA A 178 -14.19 4.71 -13.91
CA ALA A 178 -15.65 4.93 -13.88
C ALA A 178 -16.48 3.62 -13.77
N ASN A 179 -15.87 2.47 -14.01
CA ASN A 179 -16.50 1.16 -13.85
C ASN A 179 -16.38 0.59 -12.42
N LEU A 180 -15.57 1.20 -11.56
CA LEU A 180 -15.46 0.81 -10.17
C LEU A 180 -16.77 1.13 -9.44
N LYS A 181 -17.29 0.16 -8.66
CA LYS A 181 -18.58 0.32 -7.96
C LYS A 181 -18.46 -0.01 -6.49
N ASP A 182 -19.13 0.81 -5.68
CA ASP A 182 -19.26 0.62 -4.23
C ASP A 182 -17.89 0.55 -3.54
N ILE A 183 -16.97 1.42 -3.92
CA ILE A 183 -15.65 1.51 -3.27
C ILE A 183 -15.80 2.26 -1.95
N ASP A 184 -15.48 1.59 -0.85
CA ASP A 184 -15.50 2.20 0.48
C ASP A 184 -14.25 3.01 0.75
N ILE A 185 -13.07 2.49 0.34
CA ILE A 185 -11.77 3.08 0.60
C ILE A 185 -10.95 3.02 -0.70
N ALA A 186 -10.36 4.13 -1.09
CA ALA A 186 -9.49 4.20 -2.26
C ALA A 186 -8.13 4.81 -1.93
N PHE A 187 -7.08 4.24 -2.52
CA PHE A 187 -5.72 4.75 -2.53
C PHE A 187 -5.38 5.17 -3.96
N LEU A 188 -5.19 6.48 -4.20
CA LEU A 188 -4.85 7.03 -5.52
C LEU A 188 -3.46 7.68 -5.50
N PRO A 189 -2.58 7.37 -6.47
CA PRO A 189 -1.25 7.94 -6.55
C PRO A 189 -1.28 9.37 -7.04
N MET A 190 -0.36 10.21 -6.56
CA MET A 190 -0.34 11.64 -6.87
C MET A 190 1.09 12.18 -6.98
N ASN A 191 1.92 11.58 -7.84
CA ASN A 191 3.34 11.92 -8.00
C ASN A 191 3.72 12.13 -9.47
N LEU A 192 3.92 13.39 -9.88
CA LEU A 192 4.42 13.70 -11.23
C LEU A 192 5.93 13.47 -11.34
N PRO A 193 6.42 13.05 -12.52
CA PRO A 193 5.69 12.85 -13.77
C PRO A 193 5.12 11.43 -13.92
N TYR A 194 5.11 10.63 -12.87
CA TYR A 194 4.87 9.18 -12.95
C TYR A 194 3.38 8.83 -12.95
N THR A 195 2.57 9.59 -12.20
CA THR A 195 1.16 9.27 -11.95
C THR A 195 0.26 10.49 -12.17
N MET A 196 -0.52 10.93 -11.19
CA MET A 196 -1.53 11.99 -11.32
C MET A 196 -1.08 13.32 -10.71
N THR A 197 -1.64 14.43 -11.25
CA THR A 197 -1.70 15.70 -10.50
C THR A 197 -2.84 15.64 -9.45
N PRO A 198 -2.90 16.59 -8.48
CA PRO A 198 -4.05 16.71 -7.59
C PRO A 198 -5.40 16.79 -8.33
N GLU A 199 -5.47 17.55 -9.44
CA GLU A 199 -6.69 17.67 -10.26
C GLU A 199 -7.06 16.35 -10.94
N MET A 200 -6.09 15.63 -11.51
CA MET A 200 -6.33 14.31 -12.11
C MET A 200 -6.80 13.31 -11.06
N CYS A 201 -6.24 13.37 -9.85
CA CYS A 201 -6.65 12.53 -8.73
C CYS A 201 -8.07 12.86 -8.26
N ALA A 202 -8.44 14.15 -8.21
CA ALA A 202 -9.80 14.59 -7.92
C ALA A 202 -10.79 14.12 -9.00
N ASP A 203 -10.45 14.28 -10.29
CA ASP A 203 -11.28 13.79 -11.42
C ASP A 203 -11.47 12.27 -11.36
N ALA A 204 -10.40 11.53 -11.04
CA ALA A 204 -10.49 10.08 -10.83
C ALA A 204 -11.48 9.74 -9.72
N ALA A 205 -11.34 10.35 -8.53
CA ALA A 205 -12.24 10.12 -7.40
C ALA A 205 -13.70 10.46 -7.74
N LEU A 206 -13.94 11.55 -8.47
CA LEU A 206 -15.27 11.96 -8.91
C LEU A 206 -15.88 11.00 -9.95
N SER A 207 -15.09 10.16 -10.63
CA SER A 207 -15.61 9.20 -11.61
C SER A 207 -16.22 7.96 -10.97
N PHE A 208 -15.80 7.54 -9.76
CA PHE A 208 -16.29 6.34 -9.08
C PHE A 208 -16.76 6.56 -7.63
N HIS A 209 -16.61 7.78 -7.10
CA HIS A 209 -17.14 8.23 -5.80
C HIS A 209 -16.80 7.29 -4.63
N PRO A 210 -15.51 7.11 -4.24
CA PRO A 210 -15.16 6.35 -3.04
C PRO A 210 -15.69 7.09 -1.80
N LYS A 211 -16.05 6.36 -0.73
CA LYS A 211 -16.47 7.01 0.52
C LYS A 211 -15.29 7.67 1.23
N ILE A 212 -14.11 7.02 1.21
CA ILE A 212 -12.87 7.52 1.79
C ILE A 212 -11.77 7.46 0.74
N LEU A 213 -11.05 8.56 0.60
CA LEU A 213 -9.93 8.69 -0.33
C LEU A 213 -8.64 9.00 0.42
N TYR A 214 -7.61 8.21 0.19
CA TYR A 214 -6.24 8.48 0.63
C TYR A 214 -5.37 8.78 -0.59
N PRO A 215 -4.78 9.99 -0.71
CA PRO A 215 -3.64 10.15 -1.59
C PRO A 215 -2.47 9.32 -1.03
N TYR A 216 -1.82 8.56 -1.89
CA TYR A 216 -0.62 7.79 -1.57
C TYR A 216 0.39 7.94 -2.72
N HIS A 217 1.60 7.41 -2.61
CA HIS A 217 2.62 7.55 -3.66
C HIS A 217 2.70 9.00 -4.18
N PHE A 218 2.73 9.98 -3.26
CA PHE A 218 2.64 11.39 -3.63
C PHE A 218 3.99 12.12 -3.65
N GLY A 219 5.10 11.49 -3.18
CA GLY A 219 6.41 12.11 -3.10
C GLY A 219 6.35 13.48 -2.40
N GLU A 220 6.80 14.52 -3.09
CA GLU A 220 6.78 15.91 -2.58
C GLU A 220 5.49 16.67 -2.96
N THR A 221 4.51 16.02 -3.60
CA THR A 221 3.26 16.69 -4.01
C THR A 221 2.44 17.08 -2.78
N ASN A 222 1.95 18.31 -2.78
CA ASN A 222 1.12 18.83 -1.69
C ASN A 222 -0.25 18.13 -1.66
N THR A 223 -0.45 17.24 -0.71
CA THR A 223 -1.72 16.49 -0.57
C THR A 223 -2.89 17.35 -0.13
N GLY A 224 -2.63 18.52 0.47
CA GLY A 224 -3.65 19.49 0.85
C GLY A 224 -4.43 20.04 -0.35
N GLU A 225 -3.81 20.11 -1.54
CA GLU A 225 -4.47 20.56 -2.76
C GLU A 225 -5.61 19.61 -3.17
N LEU A 226 -5.43 18.30 -3.04
CA LEU A 226 -6.50 17.33 -3.28
C LEU A 226 -7.66 17.50 -2.28
N ALA A 227 -7.36 17.73 -1.00
CA ALA A 227 -8.39 17.98 0.00
C ALA A 227 -9.18 19.26 -0.30
N ASP A 228 -8.51 20.32 -0.76
CA ASP A 228 -9.16 21.58 -1.17
C ASP A 228 -10.04 21.40 -2.40
N LEU A 229 -9.60 20.65 -3.41
CA LEU A 229 -10.37 20.35 -4.62
C LEU A 229 -11.66 19.57 -4.34
N LEU A 230 -11.65 18.70 -3.34
CA LEU A 230 -12.77 17.82 -3.00
C LEU A 230 -13.58 18.29 -1.78
N LYS A 231 -13.27 19.44 -1.16
CA LYS A 231 -13.89 19.92 0.10
C LYS A 231 -15.41 20.05 0.06
N ASP A 232 -15.98 20.34 -1.12
CA ASP A 232 -17.44 20.48 -1.32
C ASP A 232 -18.12 19.16 -1.68
N GLN A 233 -17.37 18.06 -1.83
CA GLN A 233 -17.85 16.72 -2.17
C GLN A 233 -18.21 15.94 -0.90
N GLN A 234 -19.40 16.17 -0.34
CA GLN A 234 -19.85 15.55 0.93
C GLN A 234 -19.83 14.01 0.92
N ALA A 235 -19.84 13.39 -0.25
CA ALA A 235 -19.82 11.94 -0.40
C ALA A 235 -18.41 11.32 -0.32
N ILE A 236 -17.34 12.15 -0.39
CA ILE A 236 -15.95 11.71 -0.41
C ILE A 236 -15.21 12.33 0.77
N GLU A 237 -14.78 11.50 1.72
CA GLU A 237 -13.92 11.94 2.82
C GLU A 237 -12.44 11.79 2.40
N VAL A 238 -11.72 12.89 2.24
CA VAL A 238 -10.27 12.86 1.98
C VAL A 238 -9.52 12.77 3.31
N ARG A 239 -8.71 11.72 3.46
CA ARG A 239 -7.86 11.52 4.64
C ARG A 239 -6.39 11.58 4.26
N LEU A 240 -5.64 12.43 4.93
CA LEU A 240 -4.19 12.56 4.72
C LEU A 240 -3.44 11.73 5.76
N ARG A 241 -2.42 10.96 5.31
CA ARG A 241 -1.56 10.14 6.17
C ARG A 241 -0.10 10.34 5.77
N LYS A 242 0.80 10.05 6.71
CA LYS A 242 2.24 10.10 6.46
C LYS A 242 2.64 8.84 5.70
N LEU A 243 3.05 9.02 4.45
CA LEU A 243 3.50 7.96 3.53
C LEU A 243 4.82 8.38 2.83
N ASN A 244 5.66 9.13 3.53
CA ASN A 244 6.94 9.62 3.02
C ASN A 244 8.09 8.77 3.54
#